data_8a06993b6bf589b830f5bc301781465c
#
_entry.id   8a06993b6bf589b830f5bc301781465c
#
_cell.length_a   1.000
_cell.length_b   1.000
_cell.length_c   1.000
_cell.angle_alpha   90.00
_cell.angle_beta   90.00
_cell.angle_gamma   90.00
#
_symmetry.space_group_name_H-M   'P 1'
#
loop_
_entity.id
_entity.type
_entity.pdbx_description
1 polymer ?
#
loop_
_entity_poly.entity_id
_entity_poly.type
_entity_poly.pdbx_seq_one_letter_code
_entity_poly.pdbx_strand_id
1 'polypeptide(L)'
;ISKSYNQVPKPMSKDKLVKIKTALISVSDKAGLDTLAHYLNKNKTRIISTGGTAKYIEKLGIEVDRVSDLTNFPEIMNGRVKTLNPHIYGGLLNRPLLDDEIQNELGITNIDLIIVNLYPFEKTVTKDNVNEENAIENIDIGGPSMIRASAKNFYSKTVVTDPDDYKSLINELKKNSHSISYLMRKQLALKAFNLTALYDANIQNYLQNSFADNQLPEKITLGLTKKKDLRYGENPHQKAGLYLFNDLDNQSLVNSNIFQGKALSYNNLLDANTAMRCSQEFEAPCCVIVKHDNPCGVAVSKNIFEAYKKAFETDPESAFGGVIAVNKPIDKKFAINLINNQFLEVIIAPAYD
;
A
#
# COMPACT_ATOMS: atom_id res chain seq x y z
N ILE A 1 -40.15 -10.33 -15.93
CA ILE A 1 -39.12 -9.61 -15.15
C ILE A 1 -38.59 -8.49 -16.02
N SER A 2 -39.37 -7.41 -16.19
CA SER A 2 -38.88 -6.18 -16.82
C SER A 2 -39.54 -4.99 -16.14
N LYS A 3 -39.13 -4.68 -14.89
CA LYS A 3 -39.41 -3.38 -14.30
C LYS A 3 -38.18 -2.50 -14.58
N SER A 4 -38.43 -1.33 -15.14
CA SER A 4 -37.48 -0.35 -15.66
C SER A 4 -36.34 -0.03 -14.67
N TYR A 5 -35.12 -0.46 -14.98
CA TYR A 5 -33.88 -0.14 -14.25
C TYR A 5 -33.41 1.32 -14.41
N ASN A 6 -34.27 2.23 -14.85
CA ASN A 6 -33.92 3.63 -15.21
C ASN A 6 -34.08 4.67 -14.10
N GLN A 7 -34.33 4.27 -12.86
CA GLN A 7 -34.27 5.23 -11.75
C GLN A 7 -32.84 5.27 -11.20
N VAL A 8 -32.10 6.30 -11.60
CA VAL A 8 -30.87 6.69 -10.87
C VAL A 8 -31.31 7.05 -9.45
N PRO A 9 -30.87 6.33 -8.40
CA PRO A 9 -31.29 6.63 -7.04
C PRO A 9 -30.88 8.05 -6.72
N LYS A 10 -31.76 8.84 -6.08
CA LYS A 10 -31.34 10.08 -5.42
C LYS A 10 -30.20 9.70 -4.47
N PRO A 11 -29.00 10.30 -4.58
CA PRO A 11 -27.91 9.96 -3.69
C PRO A 11 -28.38 10.16 -2.25
N MET A 12 -28.12 9.15 -1.40
CA MET A 12 -28.39 9.29 0.04
C MET A 12 -27.71 10.57 0.52
N SER A 13 -28.38 11.36 1.37
CA SER A 13 -27.84 12.58 1.94
C SER A 13 -26.41 12.33 2.48
N LYS A 14 -25.49 13.24 2.18
CA LYS A 14 -24.09 13.18 2.67
C LYS A 14 -23.99 13.20 4.19
N ASP A 15 -25.08 13.56 4.88
CA ASP A 15 -25.16 13.62 6.35
C ASP A 15 -25.68 12.32 6.96
N LYS A 16 -26.05 11.32 6.15
CA LYS A 16 -26.67 10.09 6.65
C LYS A 16 -25.63 9.16 7.28
N LEU A 17 -25.76 8.93 8.58
CA LEU A 17 -25.09 7.85 9.30
C LEU A 17 -25.68 6.49 8.88
N VAL A 18 -24.82 5.48 8.73
CA VAL A 18 -25.24 4.09 8.48
C VAL A 18 -24.95 3.26 9.71
N LYS A 19 -26.01 2.71 10.31
CA LYS A 19 -25.91 1.84 11.47
C LYS A 19 -25.41 0.46 11.05
N ILE A 20 -24.49 -0.10 11.80
CA ILE A 20 -23.91 -1.42 11.53
C ILE A 20 -24.71 -2.47 12.30
N LYS A 21 -25.44 -3.30 11.58
CA LYS A 21 -26.21 -4.43 12.13
C LYS A 21 -25.58 -5.78 11.77
N THR A 22 -24.98 -5.87 10.57
CA THR A 22 -24.39 -7.09 10.05
C THR A 22 -23.00 -6.80 9.48
N ALA A 23 -22.00 -7.59 9.88
CA ALA A 23 -20.63 -7.53 9.41
C ALA A 23 -20.22 -8.85 8.77
N LEU A 24 -19.66 -8.80 7.55
CA LEU A 24 -18.99 -9.93 6.91
C LEU A 24 -17.48 -9.77 7.12
N ILE A 25 -16.84 -10.77 7.73
CA ILE A 25 -15.41 -10.75 8.06
C ILE A 25 -14.68 -11.92 7.39
N SER A 26 -13.73 -11.61 6.52
CA SER A 26 -12.91 -12.61 5.85
C SER A 26 -11.49 -12.06 5.68
N VAL A 27 -10.58 -12.39 6.59
CA VAL A 27 -9.24 -11.82 6.65
C VAL A 27 -8.15 -12.89 6.68
N SER A 28 -7.06 -12.65 5.96
CA SER A 28 -5.83 -13.43 6.03
C SER A 28 -4.99 -12.99 7.24
N ASP A 29 -4.73 -11.67 7.36
CA ASP A 29 -4.12 -11.06 8.52
C ASP A 29 -5.16 -10.78 9.61
N LYS A 30 -4.93 -11.31 10.81
CA LYS A 30 -5.84 -11.23 11.96
C LYS A 30 -5.37 -10.24 13.02
N ALA A 31 -4.36 -9.40 12.71
CA ALA A 31 -3.88 -8.38 13.63
C ALA A 31 -5.04 -7.47 14.09
N GLY A 32 -5.23 -7.33 15.39
CA GLY A 32 -6.27 -6.49 16.00
C GLY A 32 -7.73 -6.93 15.78
N LEU A 33 -7.95 -8.08 15.12
CA LEU A 33 -9.29 -8.58 14.85
C LEU A 33 -10.05 -8.95 16.13
N ASP A 34 -9.37 -9.44 17.15
CA ASP A 34 -9.93 -9.76 18.48
C ASP A 34 -10.65 -8.55 19.08
N THR A 35 -9.98 -7.43 19.15
CA THR A 35 -10.52 -6.16 19.67
C THR A 35 -11.75 -5.70 18.90
N LEU A 36 -11.70 -5.77 17.55
CA LEU A 36 -12.82 -5.39 16.71
C LEU A 36 -13.99 -6.35 16.82
N ALA A 37 -13.75 -7.67 16.81
CA ALA A 37 -14.79 -8.70 16.94
C ALA A 37 -15.53 -8.60 18.29
N HIS A 38 -14.80 -8.43 19.42
CA HIS A 38 -15.43 -8.19 20.72
C HIS A 38 -16.26 -6.92 20.76
N TYR A 39 -15.78 -5.82 20.14
CA TYR A 39 -16.55 -4.58 20.03
C TYR A 39 -17.85 -4.78 19.26
N LEU A 40 -17.80 -5.44 18.10
CA LEU A 40 -18.98 -5.72 17.26
C LEU A 40 -19.98 -6.62 18.00
N ASN A 41 -19.51 -7.70 18.63
CA ASN A 41 -20.34 -8.62 19.40
C ASN A 41 -21.02 -7.93 20.60
N LYS A 42 -20.27 -7.13 21.36
CA LYS A 42 -20.82 -6.33 22.48
C LYS A 42 -21.98 -5.42 22.03
N ASN A 43 -21.93 -4.92 20.80
CA ASN A 43 -22.96 -4.06 20.21
C ASN A 43 -24.02 -4.84 19.42
N LYS A 44 -24.08 -6.17 19.58
CA LYS A 44 -25.04 -7.07 18.94
C LYS A 44 -25.03 -7.02 17.41
N THR A 45 -23.86 -6.78 16.83
CA THR A 45 -23.66 -6.91 15.40
C THR A 45 -23.61 -8.39 15.03
N ARG A 46 -24.45 -8.80 14.10
CA ARG A 46 -24.40 -10.15 13.52
C ARG A 46 -23.11 -10.30 12.73
N ILE A 47 -22.31 -11.33 13.05
CA ILE A 47 -21.02 -11.57 12.38
C ILE A 47 -21.18 -12.77 11.45
N ILE A 48 -20.90 -12.54 10.16
CA ILE A 48 -20.86 -13.57 9.12
C ILE A 48 -19.38 -13.78 8.76
N SER A 49 -18.92 -15.02 8.60
CA SER A 49 -17.53 -15.29 8.26
C SER A 49 -17.31 -16.61 7.52
N THR A 50 -16.10 -16.80 6.99
CA THR A 50 -15.69 -18.00 6.26
C THR A 50 -14.46 -18.66 6.88
N GLY A 51 -14.30 -19.96 6.65
CA GLY A 51 -13.06 -20.71 6.83
C GLY A 51 -12.29 -20.43 8.12
N GLY A 52 -11.01 -20.08 7.98
CA GLY A 52 -10.11 -19.84 9.11
C GLY A 52 -10.43 -18.60 9.93
N THR A 53 -11.07 -17.58 9.36
CA THR A 53 -11.50 -16.37 10.07
C THR A 53 -12.65 -16.69 11.01
N ALA A 54 -13.65 -17.47 10.58
CA ALA A 54 -14.74 -17.89 11.42
C ALA A 54 -14.22 -18.71 12.63
N LYS A 55 -13.37 -19.72 12.38
CA LYS A 55 -12.74 -20.51 13.46
C LYS A 55 -11.95 -19.64 14.45
N TYR A 56 -11.31 -18.58 13.98
CA TYR A 56 -10.58 -17.64 14.86
C TYR A 56 -11.55 -16.87 15.77
N ILE A 57 -12.64 -16.33 15.21
CA ILE A 57 -13.64 -15.55 15.97
C ILE A 57 -14.38 -16.44 16.97
N GLU A 58 -14.74 -17.67 16.58
CA GLU A 58 -15.36 -18.67 17.46
C GLU A 58 -14.48 -19.02 18.68
N LYS A 59 -13.14 -19.12 18.49
CA LYS A 59 -12.19 -19.32 19.61
C LYS A 59 -12.18 -18.16 20.61
N LEU A 60 -12.64 -16.97 20.22
CA LEU A 60 -12.81 -15.82 21.13
C LEU A 60 -14.13 -15.90 21.93
N GLY A 61 -14.92 -16.98 21.77
CA GLY A 61 -16.23 -17.12 22.41
C GLY A 61 -17.34 -16.30 21.77
N ILE A 62 -17.16 -15.90 20.51
CA ILE A 62 -18.13 -15.08 19.75
C ILE A 62 -18.84 -15.97 18.74
N GLU A 63 -20.18 -15.88 18.73
CA GLU A 63 -21.02 -16.56 17.75
C GLU A 63 -20.82 -16.01 16.34
N VAL A 64 -20.73 -16.90 15.34
CA VAL A 64 -20.47 -16.55 13.96
C VAL A 64 -21.38 -17.36 13.04
N ASP A 65 -22.09 -16.66 12.16
CA ASP A 65 -22.82 -17.32 11.06
C ASP A 65 -21.82 -17.70 9.95
N ARG A 66 -21.89 -18.93 9.50
CA ARG A 66 -21.09 -19.38 8.37
C ARG A 66 -21.69 -18.90 7.05
N VAL A 67 -20.84 -18.48 6.10
CA VAL A 67 -21.31 -18.11 4.75
C VAL A 67 -22.00 -19.28 4.08
N SER A 68 -21.53 -20.53 4.27
CA SER A 68 -22.17 -21.74 3.75
C SER A 68 -23.61 -21.89 4.21
N ASP A 69 -23.88 -21.57 5.48
CA ASP A 69 -25.22 -21.70 6.07
C ASP A 69 -26.14 -20.57 5.57
N LEU A 70 -25.59 -19.35 5.47
CA LEU A 70 -26.32 -18.20 4.94
C LEU A 70 -26.71 -18.38 3.46
N THR A 71 -25.83 -18.98 2.68
CA THR A 71 -26.01 -19.13 1.22
C THR A 71 -26.66 -20.47 0.85
N ASN A 72 -26.77 -21.36 1.82
CA ASN A 72 -27.15 -22.76 1.61
C ASN A 72 -26.33 -23.44 0.49
N PHE A 73 -25.05 -23.06 0.39
CA PHE A 73 -24.12 -23.54 -0.62
C PHE A 73 -22.75 -23.83 0.00
N PRO A 74 -22.18 -25.03 -0.15
CA PRO A 74 -20.91 -25.39 0.45
C PRO A 74 -19.74 -24.68 -0.21
N GLU A 75 -18.61 -24.60 0.51
CA GLU A 75 -17.33 -24.25 -0.13
C GLU A 75 -16.93 -25.37 -1.09
N ILE A 76 -16.60 -25.02 -2.33
CA ILE A 76 -16.22 -25.98 -3.38
C ILE A 76 -14.86 -25.64 -3.98
N MET A 77 -14.31 -26.58 -4.78
CA MET A 77 -13.02 -26.40 -5.49
C MET A 77 -11.87 -26.00 -4.54
N ASN A 78 -11.72 -26.74 -3.44
CA ASN A 78 -10.72 -26.48 -2.39
C ASN A 78 -10.79 -25.05 -1.84
N GLY A 79 -11.99 -24.47 -1.79
CA GLY A 79 -12.22 -23.13 -1.26
C GLY A 79 -12.01 -21.99 -2.26
N ARG A 80 -11.77 -22.27 -3.53
CA ARG A 80 -11.71 -21.22 -4.57
C ARG A 80 -13.06 -20.51 -4.75
N VAL A 81 -14.17 -21.22 -4.47
CA VAL A 81 -15.52 -20.66 -4.50
C VAL A 81 -16.15 -20.79 -3.11
N LYS A 82 -16.26 -19.67 -2.41
CA LYS A 82 -16.83 -19.54 -1.06
C LYS A 82 -17.87 -18.43 -0.99
N THR A 83 -17.49 -17.24 -1.40
CA THR A 83 -18.26 -16.00 -1.26
C THR A 83 -18.85 -15.51 -2.58
N LEU A 84 -18.49 -16.13 -3.72
CA LEU A 84 -19.03 -15.79 -5.04
C LEU A 84 -20.45 -16.31 -5.18
N ASN A 85 -21.39 -15.73 -4.44
CA ASN A 85 -22.76 -16.17 -4.36
C ASN A 85 -23.72 -14.96 -4.39
N PRO A 86 -24.86 -15.04 -5.13
CA PRO A 86 -25.84 -13.96 -5.21
C PRO A 86 -26.36 -13.46 -3.86
N HIS A 87 -26.50 -14.31 -2.84
CA HIS A 87 -26.90 -13.88 -1.50
C HIS A 87 -25.91 -12.94 -0.83
N ILE A 88 -24.59 -13.20 -1.03
CA ILE A 88 -23.54 -12.32 -0.51
C ILE A 88 -23.51 -11.00 -1.30
N TYR A 89 -23.46 -11.08 -2.64
CA TYR A 89 -23.38 -9.88 -3.47
C TYR A 89 -24.67 -9.05 -3.45
N GLY A 90 -25.81 -9.68 -3.32
CA GLY A 90 -27.07 -8.99 -3.07
C GLY A 90 -27.04 -8.19 -1.75
N GLY A 91 -26.47 -8.78 -0.68
CA GLY A 91 -26.27 -8.10 0.60
C GLY A 91 -25.27 -6.92 0.55
N LEU A 92 -24.24 -6.98 -0.34
CA LEU A 92 -23.23 -5.94 -0.52
C LEU A 92 -23.67 -4.82 -1.50
N LEU A 93 -24.45 -5.15 -2.51
CA LEU A 93 -24.78 -4.24 -3.62
C LEU A 93 -26.19 -3.65 -3.53
N ASN A 94 -27.05 -4.11 -2.61
CA ASN A 94 -28.41 -3.60 -2.47
C ASN A 94 -28.40 -2.09 -2.18
N ARG A 95 -29.40 -1.43 -2.73
CA ARG A 95 -29.70 -0.01 -2.51
C ARG A 95 -30.87 0.10 -1.56
N PRO A 96 -30.67 0.58 -0.33
CA PRO A 96 -31.77 0.70 0.65
C PRO A 96 -32.97 1.44 0.07
N LEU A 97 -34.16 0.97 0.39
CA LEU A 97 -35.46 1.42 -0.09
C LEU A 97 -35.79 1.04 -1.54
N LEU A 98 -34.82 0.86 -2.41
CA LEU A 98 -35.05 0.50 -3.81
C LEU A 98 -35.09 -1.01 -4.02
N ASP A 99 -34.21 -1.74 -3.33
CA ASP A 99 -34.04 -3.18 -3.52
C ASP A 99 -34.62 -4.00 -2.35
N ASP A 100 -35.28 -3.34 -1.36
CA ASP A 100 -35.80 -3.99 -0.16
C ASP A 100 -36.84 -5.08 -0.47
N GLU A 101 -37.70 -4.87 -1.47
CA GLU A 101 -38.71 -5.85 -1.90
C GLU A 101 -38.05 -7.15 -2.38
N ILE A 102 -37.10 -7.04 -3.32
CA ILE A 102 -36.40 -8.22 -3.87
C ILE A 102 -35.47 -8.89 -2.84
N GLN A 103 -34.87 -8.11 -1.92
CA GLN A 103 -34.10 -8.67 -0.83
C GLN A 103 -34.95 -9.53 0.10
N ASN A 104 -36.13 -9.04 0.47
CA ASN A 104 -37.09 -9.78 1.31
C ASN A 104 -37.64 -11.03 0.61
N GLU A 105 -37.99 -10.91 -0.68
CA GLU A 105 -38.48 -12.02 -1.49
C GLU A 105 -37.45 -13.15 -1.58
N LEU A 106 -36.19 -12.83 -1.78
CA LEU A 106 -35.11 -13.82 -1.95
C LEU A 106 -34.40 -14.16 -0.62
N GLY A 107 -34.80 -13.62 0.52
CA GLY A 107 -34.18 -13.86 1.82
C GLY A 107 -32.72 -13.37 1.90
N ILE A 108 -32.37 -12.32 1.14
CA ILE A 108 -30.99 -11.79 1.09
C ILE A 108 -30.72 -10.97 2.35
N THR A 109 -29.73 -11.37 3.13
CA THR A 109 -29.28 -10.63 4.32
C THR A 109 -28.53 -9.37 3.91
N ASN A 110 -28.94 -8.19 4.44
CA ASN A 110 -28.19 -6.95 4.26
C ASN A 110 -26.85 -7.04 4.99
N ILE A 111 -25.76 -6.64 4.33
CA ILE A 111 -24.40 -6.58 4.91
C ILE A 111 -24.00 -5.10 4.96
N ASP A 112 -23.83 -4.54 6.17
CA ASP A 112 -23.54 -3.12 6.38
C ASP A 112 -22.05 -2.84 6.39
N LEU A 113 -21.27 -3.78 6.94
CA LEU A 113 -19.83 -3.69 7.10
C LEU A 113 -19.15 -4.94 6.51
N ILE A 114 -18.12 -4.73 5.73
CA ILE A 114 -17.25 -5.79 5.27
C ILE A 114 -15.81 -5.52 5.72
N ILE A 115 -15.17 -6.55 6.26
CA ILE A 115 -13.78 -6.52 6.71
C ILE A 115 -13.05 -7.63 5.95
N VAL A 116 -12.24 -7.22 4.97
CA VAL A 116 -11.52 -8.15 4.07
C VAL A 116 -10.17 -7.58 3.78
N ASN A 117 -9.12 -8.30 4.16
CA ASN A 117 -7.78 -8.04 3.65
C ASN A 117 -7.35 -9.18 2.69
N LEU A 118 -6.55 -8.81 1.72
CA LEU A 118 -6.12 -9.73 0.68
C LEU A 118 -4.93 -10.57 1.16
N TYR A 119 -4.79 -11.74 0.56
CA TYR A 119 -3.55 -12.47 0.71
C TYR A 119 -2.41 -11.67 0.07
N PRO A 120 -1.26 -11.48 0.74
CA PRO A 120 -0.18 -10.64 0.21
C PRO A 120 0.53 -11.33 -0.94
N PHE A 121 0.00 -11.20 -2.17
CA PHE A 121 0.55 -11.76 -3.40
C PHE A 121 2.04 -11.42 -3.56
N GLU A 122 2.42 -10.17 -3.30
CA GLU A 122 3.82 -9.69 -3.33
C GLU A 122 4.74 -10.53 -2.44
N LYS A 123 4.34 -10.78 -1.19
CA LYS A 123 5.12 -11.61 -0.25
C LYS A 123 5.22 -13.09 -0.70
N THR A 124 4.30 -13.50 -1.57
CA THR A 124 4.36 -14.85 -2.13
C THR A 124 5.39 -14.92 -3.24
N VAL A 125 5.37 -13.96 -4.18
CA VAL A 125 6.26 -13.97 -5.34
C VAL A 125 7.70 -13.51 -5.06
N THR A 126 7.95 -12.87 -3.93
CA THR A 126 9.31 -12.47 -3.49
C THR A 126 10.04 -13.55 -2.70
N LYS A 127 9.42 -14.69 -2.41
CA LYS A 127 10.10 -15.82 -1.75
C LYS A 127 11.01 -16.56 -2.72
N ASP A 128 12.20 -16.94 -2.24
CA ASP A 128 13.07 -17.82 -2.99
C ASP A 128 12.35 -19.12 -3.35
N ASN A 129 12.43 -19.55 -4.62
CA ASN A 129 11.85 -20.78 -5.16
C ASN A 129 10.32 -20.83 -5.27
N VAL A 130 9.63 -19.71 -5.47
CA VAL A 130 8.20 -19.74 -5.86
C VAL A 130 8.10 -20.18 -7.32
N ASN A 131 7.41 -21.31 -7.56
CA ASN A 131 7.04 -21.70 -8.92
C ASN A 131 5.80 -20.91 -9.37
N GLU A 132 5.64 -20.79 -10.68
CA GLU A 132 4.53 -20.06 -11.31
C GLU A 132 3.16 -20.59 -10.84
N GLU A 133 3.02 -21.91 -10.71
CA GLU A 133 1.79 -22.56 -10.29
C GLU A 133 1.35 -22.11 -8.88
N ASN A 134 2.29 -22.02 -7.94
CA ASN A 134 2.02 -21.50 -6.59
C ASN A 134 1.70 -20.00 -6.59
N ALA A 135 2.34 -19.20 -7.45
CA ALA A 135 2.00 -17.79 -7.59
C ALA A 135 0.56 -17.61 -8.11
N ILE A 136 0.17 -18.33 -9.15
CA ILE A 136 -1.17 -18.29 -9.74
C ILE A 136 -2.23 -18.75 -8.71
N GLU A 137 -1.98 -19.83 -7.95
CA GLU A 137 -2.93 -20.34 -6.95
C GLU A 137 -3.15 -19.33 -5.80
N ASN A 138 -2.21 -18.44 -5.52
CA ASN A 138 -2.34 -17.40 -4.51
C ASN A 138 -3.03 -16.11 -5.00
N ILE A 139 -3.52 -16.07 -6.25
CA ILE A 139 -4.34 -14.95 -6.73
C ILE A 139 -5.72 -15.03 -6.10
N ASP A 140 -6.06 -14.06 -5.27
CA ASP A 140 -7.38 -13.96 -4.62
C ASP A 140 -8.41 -13.36 -5.58
N ILE A 141 -9.50 -14.08 -5.79
CA ILE A 141 -10.63 -13.64 -6.62
C ILE A 141 -11.77 -13.14 -5.76
N GLY A 142 -12.12 -13.86 -4.70
CA GLY A 142 -13.26 -13.56 -3.84
C GLY A 142 -13.09 -12.28 -3.03
N GLY A 143 -11.91 -12.07 -2.44
CA GLY A 143 -11.57 -10.88 -1.67
C GLY A 143 -11.70 -9.59 -2.49
N PRO A 144 -10.95 -9.42 -3.59
CA PRO A 144 -11.05 -8.23 -4.43
C PRO A 144 -12.45 -7.94 -4.94
N SER A 145 -13.20 -8.97 -5.33
CA SER A 145 -14.55 -8.78 -5.84
C SER A 145 -15.53 -8.29 -4.76
N MET A 146 -15.47 -8.83 -3.52
CA MET A 146 -16.26 -8.32 -2.39
C MET A 146 -15.87 -6.89 -1.99
N ILE A 147 -14.57 -6.60 -1.95
CA ILE A 147 -14.04 -5.26 -1.67
C ILE A 147 -14.59 -4.26 -2.67
N ARG A 148 -14.51 -4.56 -3.97
CA ARG A 148 -15.01 -3.69 -5.04
C ARG A 148 -16.54 -3.51 -4.99
N ALA A 149 -17.30 -4.56 -4.70
CA ALA A 149 -18.74 -4.49 -4.55
C ALA A 149 -19.15 -3.52 -3.42
N SER A 150 -18.56 -3.68 -2.24
CA SER A 150 -18.84 -2.79 -1.11
C SER A 150 -18.32 -1.37 -1.33
N ALA A 151 -17.12 -1.19 -1.89
CA ALA A 151 -16.56 0.12 -2.20
C ALA A 151 -17.43 0.88 -3.21
N LYS A 152 -17.95 0.22 -4.25
CA LYS A 152 -18.92 0.81 -5.19
C LYS A 152 -20.16 1.32 -4.47
N ASN A 153 -20.62 0.60 -3.45
CA ASN A 153 -21.85 0.90 -2.71
C ASN A 153 -21.61 1.68 -1.40
N PHE A 154 -20.52 2.45 -1.32
CA PHE A 154 -20.11 3.17 -0.08
C PHE A 154 -21.14 4.17 0.45
N TYR A 155 -22.16 4.52 -0.33
CA TYR A 155 -23.29 5.31 0.17
C TYR A 155 -24.04 4.61 1.31
N SER A 156 -24.10 3.28 1.29
CA SER A 156 -24.82 2.46 2.27
C SER A 156 -23.97 1.36 2.92
N LYS A 157 -22.76 1.12 2.45
CA LYS A 157 -21.87 0.07 2.93
C LYS A 157 -20.55 0.64 3.43
N THR A 158 -19.91 -0.08 4.36
CA THR A 158 -18.57 0.22 4.83
C THR A 158 -17.65 -0.92 4.46
N VAL A 159 -16.51 -0.62 3.87
CA VAL A 159 -15.46 -1.60 3.55
C VAL A 159 -14.19 -1.24 4.29
N VAL A 160 -13.61 -2.21 5.02
CA VAL A 160 -12.34 -2.06 5.73
C VAL A 160 -11.38 -3.13 5.23
N THR A 161 -10.21 -2.69 4.77
CA THR A 161 -9.24 -3.58 4.12
C THR A 161 -7.91 -3.66 4.85
N ASP A 162 -7.73 -2.84 5.89
CA ASP A 162 -6.46 -2.67 6.59
C ASP A 162 -6.69 -2.79 8.11
N PRO A 163 -5.97 -3.66 8.83
CA PRO A 163 -6.04 -3.74 10.29
C PRO A 163 -5.74 -2.42 11.01
N ASP A 164 -4.92 -1.54 10.44
CA ASP A 164 -4.59 -0.24 11.01
C ASP A 164 -5.82 0.70 11.11
N ASP A 165 -6.86 0.45 10.33
CA ASP A 165 -8.10 1.20 10.37
C ASP A 165 -9.06 0.75 11.51
N TYR A 166 -8.85 -0.40 12.15
CA TYR A 166 -9.77 -0.94 13.15
C TYR A 166 -9.96 0.01 14.35
N LYS A 167 -8.89 0.63 14.82
CA LYS A 167 -8.96 1.58 15.93
C LYS A 167 -9.79 2.83 15.57
N SER A 168 -9.59 3.37 14.38
CA SER A 168 -10.34 4.53 13.89
C SER A 168 -11.82 4.19 13.65
N LEU A 169 -12.09 3.01 13.09
CA LEU A 169 -13.43 2.46 12.92
C LEU A 169 -14.19 2.33 14.25
N ILE A 170 -13.56 1.73 15.27
CA ILE A 170 -14.16 1.57 16.60
C ILE A 170 -14.47 2.93 17.23
N ASN A 171 -13.57 3.91 17.08
CA ASN A 171 -13.78 5.27 17.60
C ASN A 171 -14.95 5.96 16.91
N GLU A 172 -15.05 5.83 15.61
CA GLU A 172 -16.20 6.36 14.81
C GLU A 172 -17.52 5.73 15.24
N LEU A 173 -17.55 4.39 15.40
CA LEU A 173 -18.73 3.65 15.86
C LEU A 173 -19.16 4.07 17.27
N LYS A 174 -18.20 4.29 18.19
CA LYS A 174 -18.48 4.78 19.55
C LYS A 174 -19.08 6.19 19.53
N LYS A 175 -18.50 7.09 18.72
CA LYS A 175 -18.92 8.48 18.60
C LYS A 175 -20.34 8.61 18.04
N ASN A 176 -20.71 7.75 17.09
CA ASN A 176 -21.95 7.87 16.31
C ASN A 176 -22.99 6.80 16.64
N SER A 177 -23.08 6.33 17.90
CA SER A 177 -24.07 5.35 18.35
C SER A 177 -24.11 4.11 17.43
N HIS A 178 -22.95 3.50 17.22
CA HIS A 178 -22.75 2.31 16.39
C HIS A 178 -23.08 2.52 14.91
N SER A 179 -22.78 3.73 14.40
CA SER A 179 -23.01 4.11 13.00
C SER A 179 -21.75 4.75 12.40
N ILE A 180 -21.65 4.75 11.08
CA ILE A 180 -20.49 5.26 10.33
C ILE A 180 -20.92 6.41 9.44
N SER A 181 -20.14 7.52 9.47
CA SER A 181 -20.37 8.70 8.66
C SER A 181 -20.08 8.47 7.17
N TYR A 182 -20.72 9.27 6.33
CA TYR A 182 -20.45 9.26 4.88
C TYR A 182 -18.99 9.51 4.55
N LEU A 183 -18.36 10.46 5.27
CA LEU A 183 -16.96 10.81 5.02
C LEU A 183 -16.04 9.62 5.25
N MET A 184 -16.20 8.92 6.38
CA MET A 184 -15.38 7.73 6.67
C MET A 184 -15.64 6.61 5.66
N ARG A 185 -16.91 6.34 5.29
CA ARG A 185 -17.22 5.33 4.26
C ARG A 185 -16.57 5.66 2.93
N LYS A 186 -16.57 6.94 2.51
CA LYS A 186 -15.92 7.38 1.27
C LYS A 186 -14.40 7.24 1.33
N GLN A 187 -13.76 7.57 2.46
CA GLN A 187 -12.32 7.41 2.65
C GLN A 187 -11.91 5.94 2.60
N LEU A 188 -12.65 5.07 3.29
CA LEU A 188 -12.41 3.63 3.27
C LEU A 188 -12.64 3.01 1.87
N ALA A 189 -13.64 3.48 1.14
CA ALA A 189 -13.88 3.05 -0.24
C ALA A 189 -12.73 3.46 -1.18
N LEU A 190 -12.15 4.65 -0.99
CA LEU A 190 -10.94 5.07 -1.72
C LEU A 190 -9.77 4.14 -1.41
N LYS A 191 -9.51 3.82 -0.12
CA LYS A 191 -8.46 2.85 0.27
C LYS A 191 -8.71 1.48 -0.36
N ALA A 192 -9.95 1.03 -0.39
CA ALA A 192 -10.34 -0.25 -0.98
C ALA A 192 -10.06 -0.31 -2.49
N PHE A 193 -10.39 0.73 -3.24
CA PHE A 193 -10.05 0.79 -4.67
C PHE A 193 -8.55 0.93 -4.91
N ASN A 194 -7.82 1.68 -4.07
CA ASN A 194 -6.36 1.74 -4.16
C ASN A 194 -5.74 0.36 -3.94
N LEU A 195 -6.22 -0.40 -2.93
CA LEU A 195 -5.73 -1.74 -2.66
C LEU A 195 -5.95 -2.68 -3.85
N THR A 196 -7.16 -2.72 -4.41
CA THR A 196 -7.45 -3.63 -5.53
C THR A 196 -6.72 -3.23 -6.81
N ALA A 197 -6.55 -1.93 -7.07
CA ALA A 197 -5.78 -1.46 -8.22
C ALA A 197 -4.28 -1.82 -8.10
N LEU A 198 -3.69 -1.64 -6.91
CA LEU A 198 -2.31 -2.03 -6.64
C LEU A 198 -2.13 -3.55 -6.72
N TYR A 199 -3.10 -4.32 -6.19
CA TYR A 199 -3.09 -5.76 -6.24
C TYR A 199 -3.08 -6.29 -7.68
N ASP A 200 -3.96 -5.79 -8.54
CA ASP A 200 -4.02 -6.15 -9.96
C ASP A 200 -2.75 -5.71 -10.71
N ALA A 201 -2.20 -4.52 -10.38
CA ALA A 201 -0.94 -4.05 -10.96
C ALA A 201 0.23 -4.99 -10.64
N ASN A 202 0.32 -5.49 -9.41
CA ASN A 202 1.38 -6.41 -8.99
C ASN A 202 1.25 -7.78 -9.68
N ILE A 203 0.04 -8.29 -9.84
CA ILE A 203 -0.22 -9.52 -10.60
C ILE A 203 0.18 -9.33 -12.07
N GLN A 204 -0.22 -8.22 -12.68
CA GLN A 204 0.10 -7.92 -14.08
C GLN A 204 1.61 -7.82 -14.28
N ASN A 205 2.32 -7.11 -13.40
CA ASN A 205 3.78 -6.97 -13.48
C ASN A 205 4.49 -8.31 -13.31
N TYR A 206 4.03 -9.16 -12.38
CA TYR A 206 4.57 -10.52 -12.20
C TYR A 206 4.41 -11.36 -13.48
N LEU A 207 3.22 -11.39 -14.05
CA LEU A 207 2.94 -12.13 -15.28
C LEU A 207 3.75 -11.55 -16.46
N GLN A 208 3.84 -10.23 -16.59
CA GLN A 208 4.63 -9.59 -17.66
C GLN A 208 6.10 -10.01 -17.59
N ASN A 209 6.69 -10.04 -16.39
CA ASN A 209 8.08 -10.44 -16.20
C ASN A 209 8.33 -11.95 -16.40
N SER A 210 7.28 -12.78 -16.28
CA SER A 210 7.37 -14.22 -16.54
C SER A 210 7.41 -14.57 -18.04
N PHE A 211 6.91 -13.68 -18.91
CA PHE A 211 7.05 -13.83 -20.35
C PHE A 211 8.47 -13.38 -20.77
N ALA A 212 9.32 -14.30 -21.19
CA ALA A 212 10.69 -14.08 -21.65
C ALA A 212 10.78 -13.28 -22.98
N ASP A 213 9.72 -12.62 -23.42
CA ASP A 213 9.67 -11.88 -24.67
C ASP A 213 10.19 -10.46 -24.45
N ASN A 214 11.30 -10.11 -25.08
CA ASN A 214 11.92 -8.77 -25.03
C ASN A 214 11.11 -7.68 -25.74
N GLN A 215 9.81 -7.87 -25.95
CA GLN A 215 8.93 -6.88 -26.58
C GLN A 215 8.44 -5.88 -25.57
N LEU A 216 8.43 -4.60 -25.94
CA LEU A 216 7.81 -3.56 -25.14
C LEU A 216 6.29 -3.79 -25.05
N PRO A 217 5.71 -3.80 -23.84
CA PRO A 217 4.28 -4.03 -23.70
C PRO A 217 3.45 -2.88 -24.26
N GLU A 218 2.28 -3.18 -24.82
CA GLU A 218 1.35 -2.15 -25.31
C GLU A 218 0.78 -1.27 -24.19
N LYS A 219 0.69 -1.82 -22.96
CA LYS A 219 0.17 -1.11 -21.79
C LYS A 219 1.05 -1.40 -20.59
N ILE A 220 1.35 -0.36 -19.83
CA ILE A 220 2.12 -0.43 -18.57
C ILE A 220 1.19 -0.06 -17.42
N THR A 221 1.17 -0.87 -16.38
CA THR A 221 0.47 -0.59 -15.13
C THR A 221 1.49 -0.33 -14.03
N LEU A 222 1.44 0.86 -13.42
CA LEU A 222 2.36 1.27 -12.37
C LEU A 222 1.69 1.17 -10.99
N GLY A 223 2.13 0.24 -10.17
CA GLY A 223 1.76 0.13 -8.77
C GLY A 223 2.83 0.78 -7.90
N LEU A 224 2.51 1.91 -7.27
CA LEU A 224 3.45 2.67 -6.44
C LEU A 224 2.93 2.84 -5.02
N THR A 225 3.77 2.52 -4.02
CA THR A 225 3.46 2.73 -2.61
C THR A 225 4.25 3.91 -2.05
N LYS A 226 3.55 4.83 -1.37
CA LYS A 226 4.20 5.98 -0.75
C LYS A 226 5.09 5.56 0.41
N LYS A 227 6.38 5.88 0.33
CA LYS A 227 7.34 5.65 1.43
C LYS A 227 7.32 6.78 2.45
N LYS A 228 7.38 8.04 1.98
CA LYS A 228 7.39 9.21 2.85
C LYS A 228 7.02 10.50 2.11
N ASP A 229 6.63 11.51 2.88
CA ASP A 229 6.56 12.88 2.39
C ASP A 229 7.97 13.48 2.33
N LEU A 230 8.23 14.26 1.29
CA LEU A 230 9.45 15.05 1.19
C LEU A 230 9.23 16.44 1.77
N ARG A 231 10.32 17.12 2.15
CA ARG A 231 10.27 18.46 2.74
C ARG A 231 9.58 19.47 1.81
N TYR A 232 9.90 19.43 0.52
CA TYR A 232 9.25 20.17 -0.58
C TYR A 232 9.64 19.52 -1.93
N GLY A 233 9.03 19.96 -3.01
CA GLY A 233 9.33 19.53 -4.37
C GLY A 233 10.57 20.21 -4.95
N GLU A 234 10.56 20.49 -6.26
CA GLU A 234 11.61 21.26 -6.92
C GLU A 234 11.69 22.68 -6.32
N ASN A 235 10.54 23.29 -6.04
CA ASN A 235 10.43 24.60 -5.40
C ASN A 235 9.78 24.50 -4.01
N PRO A 236 10.09 25.42 -3.08
CA PRO A 236 9.66 25.37 -1.68
C PRO A 236 8.14 25.31 -1.47
N HIS A 237 7.35 25.86 -2.39
CA HIS A 237 5.88 25.87 -2.30
C HIS A 237 5.22 24.59 -2.83
N GLN A 238 5.97 23.70 -3.47
CA GLN A 238 5.46 22.45 -4.04
C GLN A 238 5.48 21.34 -3.00
N LYS A 239 4.43 20.51 -3.00
CA LYS A 239 4.39 19.25 -2.25
C LYS A 239 5.06 18.15 -3.06
N ALA A 240 5.81 17.28 -2.39
CA ALA A 240 6.40 16.10 -3.00
C ALA A 240 6.34 14.90 -2.06
N GLY A 241 6.32 13.71 -2.65
CA GLY A 241 6.35 12.43 -1.94
C GLY A 241 7.26 11.45 -2.65
N LEU A 242 7.92 10.61 -1.89
CA LEU A 242 8.70 9.49 -2.40
C LEU A 242 7.81 8.26 -2.47
N TYR A 243 7.68 7.70 -3.67
CA TYR A 243 6.93 6.48 -3.94
C TYR A 243 7.88 5.40 -4.44
N LEU A 244 7.59 4.16 -4.09
CA LEU A 244 8.39 3.00 -4.44
C LEU A 244 7.60 2.05 -5.31
N PHE A 245 8.27 1.42 -6.26
CA PHE A 245 7.87 0.13 -6.79
C PHE A 245 8.17 -0.95 -5.73
N ASN A 246 7.38 -2.00 -5.70
CA ASN A 246 7.58 -3.07 -4.71
C ASN A 246 8.84 -3.92 -4.99
N ASP A 247 9.36 -3.86 -6.21
CA ASP A 247 10.49 -4.64 -6.69
C ASP A 247 11.75 -3.76 -6.78
N LEU A 248 12.20 -3.24 -5.63
CA LEU A 248 13.37 -2.37 -5.59
C LEU A 248 14.67 -3.16 -5.43
N ASP A 249 15.61 -2.86 -6.31
CA ASP A 249 17.01 -3.23 -6.18
C ASP A 249 17.54 -2.76 -4.80
N ASN A 250 18.20 -3.67 -4.08
CA ASN A 250 18.82 -3.39 -2.78
C ASN A 250 19.88 -2.28 -2.83
N GLN A 251 20.40 -1.96 -4.03
CA GLN A 251 21.37 -0.89 -4.25
C GLN A 251 20.76 0.49 -4.50
N SER A 252 19.42 0.60 -4.44
CA SER A 252 18.74 1.88 -4.65
C SER A 252 18.94 2.84 -3.48
N LEU A 253 19.16 4.14 -3.78
CA LEU A 253 19.25 5.22 -2.79
C LEU A 253 18.08 5.23 -1.80
N VAL A 254 16.89 4.84 -2.23
CA VAL A 254 15.69 4.82 -1.38
C VAL A 254 15.74 3.78 -0.26
N ASN A 255 16.63 2.79 -0.36
CA ASN A 255 16.90 1.78 0.66
C ASN A 255 18.07 2.14 1.59
N SER A 256 18.73 3.29 1.34
CA SER A 256 19.83 3.76 2.17
C SER A 256 19.36 4.20 3.56
N ASN A 257 20.19 3.96 4.57
CA ASN A 257 19.97 4.42 5.92
C ASN A 257 20.31 5.90 6.05
N ILE A 258 19.41 6.68 6.65
CA ILE A 258 19.66 8.08 6.99
C ILE A 258 20.06 8.14 8.47
N PHE A 259 21.34 8.44 8.74
CA PHE A 259 21.87 8.44 10.11
C PHE A 259 21.59 9.76 10.84
N GLN A 260 21.62 10.90 10.12
CA GLN A 260 21.34 12.21 10.70
C GLN A 260 20.93 13.22 9.63
N GLY A 261 20.45 14.38 10.06
CA GLY A 261 20.14 15.52 9.21
C GLY A 261 18.64 15.80 9.10
N LYS A 262 18.30 16.81 8.31
CA LYS A 262 16.92 17.22 8.03
C LYS A 262 16.25 16.25 7.03
N ALA A 263 14.92 16.25 7.00
CA ALA A 263 14.19 15.54 5.93
C ALA A 263 14.64 16.05 4.56
N LEU A 264 14.89 15.10 3.63
CA LEU A 264 15.37 15.42 2.29
C LEU A 264 14.27 16.11 1.47
N SER A 265 14.69 17.04 0.61
CA SER A 265 13.85 17.60 -0.45
C SER A 265 13.92 16.73 -1.71
N TYR A 266 13.07 17.07 -2.70
CA TYR A 266 13.16 16.49 -4.03
C TYR A 266 14.56 16.67 -4.65
N ASN A 267 15.10 17.90 -4.60
CA ASN A 267 16.43 18.20 -5.16
C ASN A 267 17.54 17.42 -4.45
N ASN A 268 17.48 17.28 -3.12
CA ASN A 268 18.46 16.47 -2.40
C ASN A 268 18.46 15.01 -2.85
N LEU A 269 17.27 14.43 -3.12
CA LEU A 269 17.18 13.04 -3.61
C LEU A 269 17.68 12.91 -5.04
N LEU A 270 17.40 13.88 -5.90
CA LEU A 270 17.86 13.90 -7.27
C LEU A 270 19.39 13.96 -7.33
N ASP A 271 19.99 14.97 -6.68
CA ASP A 271 21.44 15.14 -6.59
C ASP A 271 22.12 13.92 -5.95
N ALA A 272 21.52 13.38 -4.88
CA ALA A 272 22.02 12.19 -4.19
C ALA A 272 22.02 10.93 -5.06
N ASN A 273 20.95 10.72 -5.83
CA ASN A 273 20.87 9.59 -6.76
C ASN A 273 21.92 9.69 -7.86
N THR A 274 22.09 10.87 -8.45
CA THR A 274 23.10 11.12 -9.49
C THR A 274 24.51 10.94 -8.93
N ALA A 275 24.80 11.50 -7.75
CA ALA A 275 26.12 11.35 -7.12
C ALA A 275 26.45 9.89 -6.80
N MET A 276 25.50 9.16 -6.20
CA MET A 276 25.68 7.75 -5.84
C MET A 276 25.89 6.89 -7.07
N ARG A 277 25.02 6.98 -8.07
CA ARG A 277 25.14 6.19 -9.30
C ARG A 277 26.45 6.46 -10.03
N CYS A 278 26.83 7.72 -10.17
CA CYS A 278 28.11 8.09 -10.78
C CYS A 278 29.30 7.50 -10.01
N SER A 279 29.27 7.51 -8.67
CA SER A 279 30.36 6.95 -7.86
C SER A 279 30.48 5.43 -7.97
N GLN A 280 29.38 4.72 -8.25
CA GLN A 280 29.34 3.26 -8.40
C GLN A 280 29.92 2.76 -9.72
N GLU A 281 30.08 3.63 -10.74
CA GLU A 281 30.71 3.28 -12.02
C GLU A 281 32.23 3.03 -11.89
N PHE A 282 32.83 3.30 -10.73
CA PHE A 282 34.26 3.19 -10.51
C PHE A 282 34.60 2.15 -9.43
N GLU A 283 35.54 1.24 -9.73
CA GLU A 283 36.04 0.28 -8.75
C GLU A 283 37.09 0.90 -7.81
N ALA A 284 37.96 1.77 -8.32
CA ALA A 284 38.95 2.48 -7.54
C ALA A 284 38.30 3.57 -6.68
N PRO A 285 38.94 4.02 -5.56
CA PRO A 285 38.40 5.06 -4.72
C PRO A 285 38.01 6.31 -5.51
N CYS A 286 36.73 6.63 -5.48
CA CYS A 286 36.09 7.71 -6.24
C CYS A 286 35.36 8.67 -5.32
N CYS A 287 35.37 9.96 -5.69
CA CYS A 287 34.53 11.01 -5.12
C CYS A 287 33.80 11.75 -6.24
N VAL A 288 32.49 11.92 -6.06
CA VAL A 288 31.61 12.63 -6.97
C VAL A 288 30.92 13.76 -6.19
N ILE A 289 30.97 14.97 -6.72
CA ILE A 289 30.28 16.14 -6.19
C ILE A 289 29.22 16.55 -7.21
N VAL A 290 27.96 16.64 -6.76
CA VAL A 290 26.81 16.94 -7.61
C VAL A 290 26.09 18.18 -7.11
N LYS A 291 25.65 19.02 -8.04
CA LYS A 291 24.78 20.15 -7.79
C LYS A 291 23.84 20.34 -8.98
N HIS A 292 22.52 20.49 -8.69
CA HIS A 292 21.49 20.62 -9.72
C HIS A 292 21.49 19.47 -10.72
N ASP A 293 21.56 18.23 -10.17
CA ASP A 293 21.55 16.98 -10.94
C ASP A 293 22.74 16.80 -11.91
N ASN A 294 23.77 17.62 -11.79
CA ASN A 294 24.98 17.53 -12.61
C ASN A 294 26.23 17.39 -11.75
N PRO A 295 27.15 16.49 -12.12
CA PRO A 295 28.46 16.42 -11.51
C PRO A 295 29.28 17.68 -11.81
N CYS A 296 29.68 18.43 -10.79
CA CYS A 296 30.62 19.54 -10.88
C CYS A 296 32.06 19.11 -10.55
N GLY A 297 32.25 17.94 -9.95
CA GLY A 297 33.56 17.35 -9.71
C GLY A 297 33.48 15.83 -9.64
N VAL A 298 34.30 15.13 -10.44
CA VAL A 298 34.46 13.67 -10.41
C VAL A 298 35.93 13.34 -10.45
N ALA A 299 36.40 12.56 -9.49
CA ALA A 299 37.78 12.12 -9.49
C ALA A 299 37.98 10.72 -8.89
N VAL A 300 38.91 10.00 -9.47
CA VAL A 300 39.41 8.73 -8.99
C VAL A 300 40.84 8.93 -8.51
N SER A 301 41.21 8.30 -7.38
CA SER A 301 42.58 8.35 -6.88
C SER A 301 42.93 7.10 -6.04
N LYS A 302 44.13 7.08 -5.43
CA LYS A 302 44.56 5.97 -4.58
C LYS A 302 43.81 5.79 -3.28
N ASN A 303 43.12 6.86 -2.82
CA ASN A 303 42.21 6.86 -1.66
C ASN A 303 41.17 7.95 -1.82
N ILE A 304 40.07 7.89 -0.99
CA ILE A 304 38.94 8.82 -1.09
C ILE A 304 39.33 10.28 -0.74
N PHE A 305 40.32 10.48 0.11
CA PHE A 305 40.80 11.81 0.48
C PHE A 305 41.39 12.56 -0.70
N GLU A 306 42.29 11.88 -1.45
CA GLU A 306 42.87 12.41 -2.66
C GLU A 306 41.84 12.56 -3.79
N ALA A 307 40.89 11.61 -3.89
CA ALA A 307 39.78 11.69 -4.84
C ALA A 307 38.93 12.93 -4.57
N TYR A 308 38.54 13.15 -3.31
CA TYR A 308 37.78 14.34 -2.91
C TYR A 308 38.53 15.63 -3.24
N LYS A 309 39.81 15.74 -2.87
CA LYS A 309 40.60 16.93 -3.16
C LYS A 309 40.60 17.29 -4.64
N LYS A 310 40.82 16.30 -5.51
CA LYS A 310 40.80 16.49 -6.97
C LYS A 310 39.41 16.85 -7.49
N ALA A 311 38.37 16.17 -7.00
CA ALA A 311 36.99 16.49 -7.39
C ALA A 311 36.59 17.90 -6.99
N PHE A 312 36.97 18.33 -5.78
CA PHE A 312 36.72 19.69 -5.29
C PHE A 312 37.48 20.75 -6.08
N GLU A 313 38.75 20.51 -6.43
CA GLU A 313 39.58 21.43 -7.22
C GLU A 313 39.07 21.63 -8.64
N THR A 314 38.18 20.76 -9.16
CA THR A 314 37.59 20.92 -10.48
C THR A 314 36.72 22.18 -10.58
N ASP A 315 35.86 22.41 -9.60
CA ASP A 315 35.00 23.58 -9.51
C ASP A 315 34.62 23.86 -8.05
N PRO A 316 35.50 24.54 -7.28
CA PRO A 316 35.23 24.80 -5.86
C PRO A 316 34.00 25.68 -5.59
N GLU A 317 33.67 26.57 -6.51
CA GLU A 317 32.53 27.48 -6.39
C GLU A 317 31.21 26.69 -6.51
N SER A 318 31.07 25.84 -7.50
CA SER A 318 29.89 24.99 -7.67
C SER A 318 29.78 23.90 -6.61
N ALA A 319 30.91 23.43 -6.06
CA ALA A 319 30.94 22.40 -5.02
C ALA A 319 30.29 22.87 -3.69
N PHE A 320 30.26 24.19 -3.42
CA PHE A 320 29.64 24.72 -2.21
C PHE A 320 28.14 24.43 -2.14
N GLY A 321 27.69 23.77 -1.06
CA GLY A 321 26.30 23.36 -0.88
C GLY A 321 25.89 22.17 -1.77
N GLY A 322 26.83 21.44 -2.32
CA GLY A 322 26.61 20.25 -3.15
C GLY A 322 26.35 18.99 -2.32
N VAL A 323 26.03 17.92 -3.03
CA VAL A 323 25.91 16.54 -2.55
C VAL A 323 27.17 15.77 -2.92
N ILE A 324 27.75 15.06 -1.95
CA ILE A 324 28.95 14.25 -2.17
C ILE A 324 28.61 12.75 -2.04
N ALA A 325 29.07 11.96 -3.00
CA ALA A 325 29.12 10.49 -2.90
C ALA A 325 30.54 9.97 -3.04
N VAL A 326 30.88 9.00 -2.19
CA VAL A 326 32.11 8.21 -2.31
C VAL A 326 31.78 6.72 -2.35
N ASN A 327 32.59 5.94 -3.06
CA ASN A 327 32.38 4.49 -3.22
C ASN A 327 33.17 3.63 -2.22
N LYS A 328 33.78 4.22 -1.20
CA LYS A 328 34.47 3.53 -0.10
C LYS A 328 33.99 4.07 1.25
N PRO A 329 34.14 3.32 2.36
CA PRO A 329 33.76 3.77 3.70
C PRO A 329 34.42 5.09 4.09
N ILE A 330 33.69 5.93 4.84
CA ILE A 330 34.16 7.19 5.39
C ILE A 330 34.62 6.98 6.83
N ASP A 331 35.89 7.28 7.10
CA ASP A 331 36.43 7.34 8.45
C ASP A 331 36.23 8.73 9.09
N LYS A 332 36.40 8.79 10.41
CA LYS A 332 36.26 10.05 11.19
C LYS A 332 37.18 11.17 10.66
N LYS A 333 38.41 10.83 10.23
CA LYS A 333 39.36 11.84 9.75
C LYS A 333 38.91 12.48 8.44
N PHE A 334 38.39 11.67 7.52
CA PHE A 334 37.86 12.15 6.25
C PHE A 334 36.55 12.95 6.47
N ALA A 335 35.66 12.48 7.35
CA ALA A 335 34.44 13.22 7.68
C ALA A 335 34.72 14.62 8.23
N ILE A 336 35.67 14.75 9.16
CA ILE A 336 36.11 16.04 9.69
C ILE A 336 36.68 16.95 8.60
N ASN A 337 37.45 16.38 7.68
CA ASN A 337 38.02 17.16 6.57
C ASN A 337 36.92 17.68 5.64
N LEU A 338 35.93 16.84 5.28
CA LEU A 338 34.79 17.25 4.44
C LEU A 338 34.03 18.45 5.07
N ILE A 339 33.65 18.31 6.34
CA ILE A 339 32.82 19.31 7.03
C ILE A 339 33.58 20.65 7.25
N ASN A 340 34.89 20.58 7.45
CA ASN A 340 35.71 21.79 7.64
C ASN A 340 36.03 22.49 6.33
N ASN A 341 36.03 21.77 5.20
CA ASN A 341 36.44 22.30 3.90
C ASN A 341 35.32 23.05 3.18
N GLN A 342 34.09 22.53 3.28
CA GLN A 342 32.93 23.17 2.61
C GLN A 342 31.62 22.87 3.31
N PHE A 343 30.59 23.67 3.04
CA PHE A 343 29.22 23.37 3.39
C PHE A 343 28.67 22.29 2.45
N LEU A 344 28.07 21.26 3.03
CA LEU A 344 27.50 20.10 2.32
C LEU A 344 26.05 19.91 2.73
N GLU A 345 25.19 19.59 1.75
CA GLU A 345 23.80 19.22 2.05
C GLU A 345 23.64 17.74 2.37
N VAL A 346 24.29 16.86 1.62
CA VAL A 346 24.21 15.40 1.80
C VAL A 346 25.57 14.76 1.54
N ILE A 347 25.91 13.77 2.35
CA ILE A 347 27.08 12.89 2.14
C ILE A 347 26.60 11.45 2.03
N ILE A 348 27.07 10.71 1.02
CA ILE A 348 26.69 9.33 0.74
C ILE A 348 27.95 8.47 0.68
N ALA A 349 27.92 7.35 1.41
CA ALA A 349 28.98 6.36 1.41
C ALA A 349 28.43 4.96 1.68
N PRO A 350 29.19 3.88 1.35
CA PRO A 350 28.81 2.51 1.68
C PRO A 350 28.73 2.24 3.19
N ALA A 351 29.55 2.93 3.99
CA ALA A 351 29.60 2.86 5.45
C ALA A 351 30.25 4.09 6.08
N TYR A 352 30.01 4.29 7.36
CA TYR A 352 30.60 5.34 8.19
C TYR A 352 31.13 4.72 9.49
N ASP A 353 32.33 5.16 9.95
CA ASP A 353 32.87 4.79 11.27
C ASP A 353 32.22 5.59 12.42
#